data_e666d77fe94c279dfdac3df6f72e4443
#
_entry.id   e666d77fe94c279dfdac3df6f72e4443
#
_cell.length_a   1.000
_cell.length_b   1.000
_cell.length_c   1.000
_cell.angle_alpha   90.00
_cell.angle_beta   90.00
_cell.angle_gamma   90.00
#
_symmetry.space_group_name_H-M   'P 1'
#
loop_
_entity.id
_entity.type
_entity.pdbx_description
1 polymer ?
#
loop_
_entity_poly.entity_id
_entity_poly.type
_entity_poly.pdbx_seq_one_letter_code
_entity_poly.pdbx_strand_id
1 'polypeptide(L)'
;MVYICGLNSIFPKNKVFQDEIKVLGKKLFSSKSNFKRMEKVYNNSGVKVRYLSQPLDWYLQEHNWSERNYLFKKNTISLLKSSIKQTFEKANVNPEKIGGIIFVNSTGISTPTIDAEIFNLFKFNNEIRRLPIFGYGCAGGVLGMNRAIEIFRSIRKPILVCNVELCSLTFR
;
A
#
# COMPACT_ATOMS: atom_id res chain seq x y z
N MET A 1 12.61 -9.13 23.85
CA MET A 1 12.86 -7.95 22.98
C MET A 1 12.12 -8.19 21.67
N VAL A 2 11.57 -7.14 21.03
CA VAL A 2 10.94 -7.20 19.70
C VAL A 2 11.80 -6.35 18.76
N TYR A 3 12.10 -6.86 17.57
CA TYR A 3 12.91 -6.17 16.58
C TYR A 3 12.40 -6.44 15.17
N ILE A 4 12.78 -5.60 14.20
CA ILE A 4 12.45 -5.76 12.79
C ILE A 4 13.54 -6.63 12.16
N CYS A 5 13.15 -7.83 11.70
CA CYS A 5 14.09 -8.80 11.07
C CYS A 5 14.37 -8.45 9.60
N GLY A 6 13.41 -7.83 8.91
CA GLY A 6 13.55 -7.45 7.51
C GLY A 6 12.57 -6.37 7.13
N LEU A 7 12.99 -5.50 6.23
CA LEU A 7 12.20 -4.40 5.69
C LEU A 7 12.41 -4.32 4.18
N ASN A 8 11.31 -4.18 3.45
CA ASN A 8 11.34 -3.90 2.03
C ASN A 8 10.26 -2.89 1.64
N SER A 9 10.55 -2.06 0.66
CA SER A 9 9.59 -1.18 0.02
C SER A 9 9.63 -1.36 -1.48
N ILE A 10 8.46 -1.29 -2.12
CA ILE A 10 8.31 -1.39 -3.56
C ILE A 10 7.30 -0.36 -4.05
N PHE A 11 7.52 0.14 -5.25
CA PHE A 11 6.68 1.17 -5.83
C PHE A 11 6.07 0.69 -7.16
N PRO A 12 4.91 1.23 -7.57
CA PRO A 12 4.40 1.06 -8.93
C PRO A 12 5.42 1.51 -9.99
N LYS A 13 5.26 1.04 -11.22
CA LYS A 13 6.25 1.24 -12.29
C LYS A 13 6.27 2.66 -12.86
N ASN A 14 5.16 3.38 -12.81
CA ASN A 14 5.00 4.66 -13.48
C ASN A 14 5.60 5.80 -12.61
N LYS A 15 6.90 6.00 -12.76
CA LYS A 15 7.63 7.11 -12.12
C LYS A 15 7.30 8.43 -12.83
N VAL A 16 6.89 9.45 -12.09
CA VAL A 16 6.48 10.77 -12.58
C VAL A 16 7.10 11.85 -11.71
N PHE A 17 7.59 12.91 -12.32
CA PHE A 17 8.13 14.05 -11.57
C PHE A 17 7.00 14.96 -11.07
N GLN A 18 7.27 15.69 -9.98
CA GLN A 18 6.27 16.54 -9.34
C GLN A 18 5.72 17.62 -10.27
N ASP A 19 6.53 18.14 -11.18
CA ASP A 19 6.08 19.15 -12.16
C ASP A 19 5.08 18.57 -13.15
N GLU A 20 5.24 17.31 -13.58
CA GLU A 20 4.26 16.63 -14.43
C GLU A 20 2.92 16.41 -13.69
N ILE A 21 2.98 16.05 -12.38
CA ILE A 21 1.80 15.95 -11.53
C ILE A 21 1.11 17.32 -11.35
N LYS A 22 1.88 18.39 -11.24
CA LYS A 22 1.32 19.75 -11.18
C LYS A 22 0.58 20.09 -12.47
N VAL A 23 1.15 19.77 -13.63
CA VAL A 23 0.48 19.95 -14.93
C VAL A 23 -0.80 19.12 -15.01
N LEU A 24 -0.76 17.85 -14.60
CA LEU A 24 -1.95 16.98 -14.53
C LEU A 24 -3.01 17.59 -13.60
N GLY A 25 -2.63 18.00 -12.41
CA GLY A 25 -3.53 18.61 -11.43
C GLY A 25 -4.19 19.88 -11.97
N LYS A 26 -3.45 20.70 -12.70
CA LYS A 26 -4.00 21.88 -13.37
C LYS A 26 -5.03 21.50 -14.44
N LYS A 27 -4.78 20.50 -15.25
CA LYS A 27 -5.74 20.01 -16.25
C LYS A 27 -7.05 19.51 -15.61
N LEU A 28 -6.93 18.76 -14.49
CA LEU A 28 -8.07 18.13 -13.84
C LEU A 28 -8.90 19.08 -12.94
N PHE A 29 -8.25 20.07 -12.31
CA PHE A 29 -8.87 20.82 -11.20
C PHE A 29 -8.89 22.34 -11.40
N SER A 30 -8.43 22.88 -12.54
CA SER A 30 -8.37 24.33 -12.76
C SER A 30 -9.74 25.02 -12.68
N SER A 31 -10.82 24.32 -12.96
CA SER A 31 -12.20 24.82 -12.83
C SER A 31 -12.68 24.97 -11.39
N LYS A 32 -12.01 24.33 -10.41
CA LYS A 32 -12.39 24.45 -8.99
C LYS A 32 -11.93 25.79 -8.42
N SER A 33 -12.83 26.50 -7.74
CA SER A 33 -12.60 27.88 -7.23
C SER A 33 -11.38 28.02 -6.31
N ASN A 34 -11.02 26.97 -5.57
CA ASN A 34 -9.90 26.96 -4.65
C ASN A 34 -8.58 26.44 -5.25
N PHE A 35 -8.54 26.07 -6.54
CA PHE A 35 -7.38 25.42 -7.17
C PHE A 35 -6.10 26.28 -7.06
N LYS A 36 -6.19 27.59 -7.35
CA LYS A 36 -5.02 28.50 -7.24
C LYS A 36 -4.36 28.48 -5.85
N ARG A 37 -5.15 28.34 -4.79
CA ARG A 37 -4.65 28.22 -3.42
C ARG A 37 -3.98 26.86 -3.20
N MET A 38 -4.59 25.79 -3.70
CA MET A 38 -4.10 24.42 -3.56
C MET A 38 -2.88 24.13 -4.43
N GLU A 39 -2.70 24.83 -5.56
CA GLU A 39 -1.56 24.63 -6.46
C GLU A 39 -0.21 24.83 -5.75
N LYS A 40 -0.14 25.70 -4.74
CA LYS A 40 1.07 25.92 -3.94
C LYS A 40 1.54 24.66 -3.20
N VAL A 41 0.65 23.71 -2.93
CA VAL A 41 0.97 22.42 -2.26
C VAL A 41 1.95 21.61 -3.10
N TYR A 42 1.86 21.64 -4.43
CA TYR A 42 2.79 20.92 -5.30
C TYR A 42 4.24 21.37 -5.11
N ASN A 43 4.47 22.65 -4.91
CA ASN A 43 5.80 23.22 -4.69
C ASN A 43 6.27 23.05 -3.24
N ASN A 44 5.35 23.18 -2.28
CA ASN A 44 5.67 23.21 -0.84
C ASN A 44 5.74 21.82 -0.19
N SER A 45 5.29 20.76 -0.89
CA SER A 45 5.24 19.40 -0.34
C SER A 45 6.62 18.76 -0.13
N GLY A 46 7.69 19.30 -0.74
CA GLY A 46 9.02 18.69 -0.73
C GLY A 46 9.15 17.39 -1.55
N VAL A 47 8.05 16.92 -2.14
CA VAL A 47 8.01 15.70 -2.97
C VAL A 47 8.55 16.01 -4.36
N LYS A 48 9.59 15.29 -4.80
CA LYS A 48 10.19 15.45 -6.12
C LYS A 48 9.67 14.45 -7.16
N VAL A 49 9.33 13.24 -6.70
CA VAL A 49 8.94 12.10 -7.55
C VAL A 49 7.76 11.38 -6.92
N ARG A 50 6.85 10.90 -7.77
CA ARG A 50 5.74 10.03 -7.40
C ARG A 50 5.75 8.76 -8.25
N TYR A 51 5.16 7.70 -7.74
CA TYR A 51 4.98 6.44 -8.44
C TYR A 51 3.48 6.17 -8.55
N LEU A 52 2.97 6.20 -9.77
CA LEU A 52 1.54 6.06 -10.05
C LEU A 52 1.18 4.61 -10.38
N SER A 53 0.01 4.17 -9.98
CA SER A 53 -0.51 2.83 -10.27
C SER A 53 -0.80 2.62 -11.77
N GLN A 54 -1.10 3.70 -12.48
CA GLN A 54 -1.38 3.71 -13.92
C GLN A 54 -0.51 4.76 -14.64
N PRO A 55 -0.35 4.69 -15.97
CA PRO A 55 0.28 5.75 -16.75
C PRO A 55 -0.41 7.10 -16.58
N LEU A 56 0.31 8.19 -16.80
CA LEU A 56 -0.19 9.55 -16.54
C LEU A 56 -1.48 9.88 -17.33
N ASP A 57 -1.55 9.44 -18.59
CA ASP A 57 -2.69 9.70 -19.47
C ASP A 57 -3.97 9.01 -19.01
N TRP A 58 -3.87 7.90 -18.27
CA TRP A 58 -5.02 7.23 -17.68
C TRP A 58 -5.81 8.17 -16.75
N TYR A 59 -5.12 9.03 -16.01
CA TYR A 59 -5.75 9.95 -15.06
C TYR A 59 -6.50 11.12 -15.73
N LEU A 60 -6.34 11.32 -17.04
CA LEU A 60 -7.09 12.32 -17.82
C LEU A 60 -8.48 11.83 -18.23
N GLN A 61 -8.77 10.55 -18.03
CA GLN A 61 -10.05 9.93 -18.35
C GLN A 61 -10.88 9.70 -17.08
N GLU A 62 -12.19 9.66 -17.24
CA GLU A 62 -13.08 9.29 -16.15
C GLU A 62 -13.07 7.78 -15.96
N HIS A 63 -12.89 7.34 -14.72
CA HIS A 63 -12.93 5.96 -14.31
C HIS A 63 -13.86 5.79 -13.13
N ASN A 64 -14.71 4.79 -13.18
CA ASN A 64 -15.65 4.50 -12.11
C ASN A 64 -14.94 3.82 -10.92
N TRP A 65 -15.66 3.69 -9.81
CA TRP A 65 -15.15 3.06 -8.60
C TRP A 65 -14.73 1.60 -8.82
N SER A 66 -15.53 0.83 -9.54
CA SER A 66 -15.28 -0.59 -9.77
C SER A 66 -13.96 -0.82 -10.48
N GLU A 67 -13.68 -0.05 -11.53
CA GLU A 67 -12.43 -0.11 -12.29
C GLU A 67 -11.22 0.26 -11.41
N ARG A 68 -11.31 1.38 -10.67
CA ARG A 68 -10.24 1.82 -9.76
C ARG A 68 -9.94 0.80 -8.68
N ASN A 69 -10.99 0.19 -8.10
CA ASN A 69 -10.85 -0.82 -7.07
C ASN A 69 -10.32 -2.16 -7.62
N TYR A 70 -10.70 -2.53 -8.83
CA TYR A 70 -10.09 -3.68 -9.53
C TYR A 70 -8.58 -3.48 -9.73
N LEU A 71 -8.17 -2.29 -10.19
CA LEU A 71 -6.76 -1.93 -10.35
C LEU A 71 -6.02 -1.90 -9.01
N PHE A 72 -6.67 -1.41 -7.95
CA PHE A 72 -6.11 -1.49 -6.60
C PHE A 72 -5.80 -2.93 -6.22
N LYS A 73 -6.77 -3.83 -6.29
CA LYS A 73 -6.59 -5.25 -5.95
C LYS A 73 -5.46 -5.88 -6.77
N LYS A 74 -5.51 -5.75 -8.09
CA LYS A 74 -4.52 -6.31 -9.02
C LYS A 74 -3.10 -5.81 -8.73
N ASN A 75 -2.91 -4.50 -8.60
CA ASN A 75 -1.60 -3.90 -8.40
C ASN A 75 -1.07 -4.20 -6.99
N THR A 76 -1.93 -4.17 -5.96
CA THR A 76 -1.56 -4.52 -4.58
C THR A 76 -1.03 -5.94 -4.49
N ILE A 77 -1.73 -6.92 -5.05
CA ILE A 77 -1.29 -8.33 -5.02
C ILE A 77 0.06 -8.49 -5.73
N SER A 78 0.22 -7.87 -6.91
CA SER A 78 1.47 -7.92 -7.67
C SER A 78 2.66 -7.31 -6.90
N LEU A 79 2.47 -6.14 -6.31
CA LEU A 79 3.50 -5.47 -5.52
C LEU A 79 3.85 -6.27 -4.26
N LEU A 80 2.84 -6.75 -3.53
CA LEU A 80 3.05 -7.52 -2.30
C LEU A 80 3.74 -8.84 -2.57
N LYS A 81 3.40 -9.55 -3.64
CA LYS A 81 4.08 -10.80 -4.01
C LYS A 81 5.59 -10.60 -4.12
N SER A 82 6.01 -9.54 -4.81
CA SER A 82 7.42 -9.21 -4.97
C SER A 82 8.07 -8.72 -3.68
N SER A 83 7.39 -7.80 -2.96
CA SER A 83 7.94 -7.20 -1.73
C SER A 83 8.08 -8.23 -0.61
N ILE A 84 7.09 -9.10 -0.41
CA ILE A 84 7.11 -10.13 0.64
C ILE A 84 8.24 -11.12 0.37
N LYS A 85 8.40 -11.58 -0.89
CA LYS A 85 9.51 -12.47 -1.25
C LYS A 85 10.86 -11.87 -0.87
N GLN A 86 11.12 -10.62 -1.26
CA GLN A 86 12.36 -9.92 -0.92
C GLN A 86 12.51 -9.70 0.60
N THR A 87 11.41 -9.47 1.31
CA THR A 87 11.44 -9.32 2.77
C THR A 87 11.84 -10.62 3.45
N PHE A 88 11.32 -11.76 3.02
CA PHE A 88 11.71 -13.07 3.56
C PHE A 88 13.15 -13.40 3.27
N GLU A 89 13.64 -13.11 2.08
CA GLU A 89 15.06 -13.28 1.72
C GLU A 89 15.97 -12.42 2.62
N LYS A 90 15.66 -11.13 2.79
CA LYS A 90 16.42 -10.21 3.67
C LYS A 90 16.38 -10.62 5.14
N ALA A 91 15.23 -11.11 5.61
CA ALA A 91 15.05 -11.53 6.99
C ALA A 91 15.62 -12.95 7.27
N ASN A 92 15.94 -13.70 6.23
CA ASN A 92 16.27 -15.13 6.29
C ASN A 92 15.21 -15.94 7.07
N VAL A 93 13.93 -15.68 6.76
CA VAL A 93 12.78 -16.31 7.43
C VAL A 93 11.96 -17.11 6.43
N ASN A 94 11.65 -18.36 6.77
CA ASN A 94 10.75 -19.19 5.99
C ASN A 94 9.28 -18.78 6.25
N PRO A 95 8.44 -18.64 5.22
CA PRO A 95 6.99 -18.34 5.35
C PRO A 95 6.26 -19.26 6.36
N GLU A 96 6.58 -20.53 6.43
CA GLU A 96 5.98 -21.50 7.37
C GLU A 96 6.17 -21.12 8.85
N LYS A 97 7.21 -20.34 9.18
CA LYS A 97 7.48 -19.87 10.53
C LYS A 97 6.69 -18.61 10.93
N ILE A 98 6.05 -17.95 9.97
CA ILE A 98 5.26 -16.73 10.23
C ILE A 98 4.01 -17.12 11.02
N GLY A 99 3.78 -16.45 12.14
CA GLY A 99 2.64 -16.67 13.02
C GLY A 99 1.46 -15.74 12.78
N GLY A 100 1.66 -14.64 12.04
CA GLY A 100 0.59 -13.71 11.72
C GLY A 100 0.86 -12.85 10.50
N ILE A 101 -0.20 -12.45 9.80
CA ILE A 101 -0.21 -11.47 8.72
C ILE A 101 -1.09 -10.31 9.15
N ILE A 102 -0.53 -9.10 9.14
CA ILE A 102 -1.28 -7.86 9.31
C ILE A 102 -1.27 -7.15 7.97
N PHE A 103 -2.45 -6.86 7.44
CA PHE A 103 -2.60 -6.13 6.18
C PHE A 103 -3.27 -4.77 6.45
N VAL A 104 -2.58 -3.69 6.13
CA VAL A 104 -3.05 -2.31 6.37
C VAL A 104 -3.25 -1.60 5.05
N ASN A 105 -4.45 -1.03 4.85
CA ASN A 105 -4.73 -0.16 3.72
C ASN A 105 -5.91 0.78 3.97
N SER A 106 -6.05 1.82 3.14
CA SER A 106 -7.18 2.76 3.14
C SER A 106 -7.66 3.14 1.73
N THR A 107 -6.99 2.64 0.69
CA THR A 107 -7.19 3.10 -0.70
C THR A 107 -7.91 2.11 -1.61
N GLY A 108 -8.35 0.98 -1.07
CA GLY A 108 -9.18 0.03 -1.80
C GLY A 108 -9.81 -1.03 -0.90
N ILE A 109 -10.83 -1.71 -1.40
CA ILE A 109 -11.63 -2.70 -0.65
C ILE A 109 -11.59 -4.05 -1.37
N SER A 110 -11.51 -5.12 -0.62
CA SER A 110 -11.60 -6.50 -1.14
C SER A 110 -12.32 -7.42 -0.15
N THR A 111 -13.19 -8.25 -0.68
CA THR A 111 -13.80 -9.36 0.05
C THR A 111 -13.64 -10.62 -0.79
N PRO A 112 -12.91 -11.67 -0.32
CA PRO A 112 -12.07 -11.66 0.89
C PRO A 112 -10.99 -10.58 0.89
N THR A 113 -10.49 -10.24 2.08
CA THR A 113 -9.42 -9.23 2.25
C THR A 113 -8.10 -9.69 1.63
N ILE A 114 -7.23 -8.76 1.24
CA ILE A 114 -5.97 -9.03 0.50
C ILE A 114 -5.04 -9.99 1.27
N ASP A 115 -5.05 -9.99 2.59
CA ASP A 115 -4.29 -10.96 3.40
C ASP A 115 -4.68 -12.43 3.12
N ALA A 116 -5.94 -12.69 2.72
CA ALA A 116 -6.36 -14.03 2.27
C ALA A 116 -5.71 -14.40 0.93
N GLU A 117 -5.59 -13.46 0.00
CA GLU A 117 -4.89 -13.68 -1.26
C GLU A 117 -3.38 -13.91 -1.01
N ILE A 118 -2.78 -13.13 -0.10
CA ILE A 118 -1.37 -13.30 0.31
C ILE A 118 -1.15 -14.68 0.90
N PHE A 119 -2.06 -15.15 1.77
CA PHE A 119 -2.00 -16.47 2.36
C PHE A 119 -1.87 -17.56 1.29
N ASN A 120 -2.62 -17.44 0.19
CA ASN A 120 -2.60 -18.42 -0.89
C ASN A 120 -1.35 -18.33 -1.80
N LEU A 121 -0.60 -17.23 -1.74
CA LEU A 121 0.60 -17.02 -2.57
C LEU A 121 1.88 -17.65 -1.98
N PHE A 122 1.88 -17.93 -0.68
CA PHE A 122 3.05 -18.41 0.04
C PHE A 122 2.67 -19.63 0.90
N LYS A 123 3.66 -20.48 1.21
CA LYS A 123 3.47 -21.65 2.08
C LYS A 123 3.45 -21.24 3.56
N PHE A 124 2.42 -20.55 4.00
CA PHE A 124 2.21 -20.26 5.41
C PHE A 124 1.63 -21.47 6.16
N ASN A 125 1.78 -21.45 7.48
CA ASN A 125 1.09 -22.43 8.34
C ASN A 125 -0.42 -22.13 8.36
N ASN A 126 -1.26 -23.17 8.34
CA ASN A 126 -2.72 -23.03 8.35
C ASN A 126 -3.29 -22.37 9.61
N GLU A 127 -2.53 -22.39 10.73
CA GLU A 127 -2.91 -21.75 12.00
C GLU A 127 -2.51 -20.26 12.07
N ILE A 128 -2.02 -19.68 10.96
CA ILE A 128 -1.57 -18.27 10.93
C ILE A 128 -2.71 -17.31 11.32
N ARG A 129 -2.43 -16.35 12.17
CA ARG A 129 -3.38 -15.28 12.53
C ARG A 129 -3.39 -14.23 11.44
N ARG A 130 -4.58 -13.80 11.01
CA ARG A 130 -4.74 -12.73 10.01
C ARG A 130 -5.50 -11.55 10.60
N LEU A 131 -4.99 -10.34 10.40
CA LEU A 131 -5.59 -9.10 10.90
C LEU A 131 -5.57 -8.03 9.79
N PRO A 132 -6.65 -7.90 9.03
CA PRO A 132 -6.82 -6.77 8.12
C PRO A 132 -7.20 -5.50 8.92
N ILE A 133 -6.55 -4.39 8.60
CA ILE A 133 -6.78 -3.06 9.19
C ILE A 133 -7.13 -2.11 8.05
N PHE A 134 -8.32 -1.54 8.08
CA PHE A 134 -8.81 -0.64 7.03
C PHE A 134 -9.20 0.72 7.58
N GLY A 135 -8.94 1.78 6.81
CA GLY A 135 -9.51 3.10 7.02
C GLY A 135 -8.80 4.00 8.04
N TYR A 136 -7.62 3.62 8.55
CA TYR A 136 -6.83 4.45 9.48
C TYR A 136 -5.93 5.47 8.78
N GLY A 137 -5.91 5.50 7.44
CA GLY A 137 -5.06 6.41 6.69
C GLY A 137 -3.60 6.34 7.13
N CYS A 138 -2.94 7.50 7.26
CA CYS A 138 -1.52 7.58 7.62
C CYS A 138 -1.15 6.95 8.97
N ALA A 139 -2.10 6.81 9.90
CA ALA A 139 -1.87 6.18 11.20
C ALA A 139 -1.86 4.64 11.14
N GLY A 140 -2.36 4.06 10.03
CA GLY A 140 -2.51 2.61 9.87
C GLY A 140 -1.20 1.84 10.01
N GLY A 141 -0.10 2.39 9.47
CA GLY A 141 1.22 1.75 9.56
C GLY A 141 1.70 1.59 11.00
N VAL A 142 1.57 2.64 11.81
CA VAL A 142 1.94 2.61 13.24
C VAL A 142 1.04 1.65 14.00
N LEU A 143 -0.27 1.67 13.73
CA LEU A 143 -1.22 0.74 14.34
C LEU A 143 -0.88 -0.71 13.99
N GLY A 144 -0.57 -1.00 12.71
CA GLY A 144 -0.17 -2.33 12.27
C GLY A 144 1.06 -2.85 13.01
N MET A 145 2.08 -2.01 13.18
CA MET A 145 3.27 -2.35 13.95
C MET A 145 2.96 -2.63 15.43
N ASN A 146 2.11 -1.83 16.08
CA ASN A 146 1.69 -2.07 17.45
C ASN A 146 0.95 -3.41 17.60
N ARG A 147 0.03 -3.71 16.69
CA ARG A 147 -0.67 -5.01 16.66
C ARG A 147 0.28 -6.18 16.44
N ALA A 148 1.31 -5.98 15.58
CA ALA A 148 2.35 -7.01 15.39
C ALA A 148 3.10 -7.31 16.69
N ILE A 149 3.46 -6.29 17.46
CA ILE A 149 4.13 -6.45 18.76
C ILE A 149 3.24 -7.23 19.75
N GLU A 150 1.95 -6.90 19.83
CA GLU A 150 0.99 -7.57 20.71
C GLU A 150 0.82 -9.05 20.33
N ILE A 151 0.61 -9.33 19.04
CA ILE A 151 0.47 -10.70 18.54
C ILE A 151 1.77 -11.48 18.78
N PHE A 152 2.93 -10.90 18.48
CA PHE A 152 4.23 -11.53 18.73
C PHE A 152 4.40 -11.89 20.21
N ARG A 153 4.04 -10.98 21.13
CA ARG A 153 4.13 -11.25 22.58
C ARG A 153 3.29 -12.44 23.01
N SER A 154 2.13 -12.64 22.35
CA SER A 154 1.24 -13.76 22.62
C SER A 154 1.74 -15.09 22.07
N ILE A 155 2.24 -15.12 20.82
CA ILE A 155 2.54 -16.38 20.13
C ILE A 155 4.01 -16.68 19.91
N ARG A 156 4.90 -15.69 20.12
CA ARG A 156 6.37 -15.80 19.99
C ARG A 156 6.83 -16.27 18.59
N LYS A 157 6.03 -15.99 17.55
CA LYS A 157 6.38 -16.26 16.14
C LYS A 157 6.50 -14.95 15.38
N PRO A 158 7.37 -14.85 14.34
CA PRO A 158 7.48 -13.66 13.52
C PRO A 158 6.13 -13.24 12.91
N ILE A 159 5.91 -11.92 12.77
CA ILE A 159 4.69 -11.34 12.20
C ILE A 159 5.06 -10.58 10.93
N LEU A 160 4.36 -10.86 9.85
CA LEU A 160 4.45 -10.12 8.60
C LEU A 160 3.48 -8.93 8.63
N VAL A 161 4.00 -7.71 8.46
CA VAL A 161 3.18 -6.49 8.35
C VAL A 161 3.28 -5.96 6.94
N CYS A 162 2.15 -5.88 6.26
CA CYS A 162 2.02 -5.39 4.90
C CYS A 162 1.23 -4.07 4.91
N ASN A 163 1.88 -2.96 4.61
CA ASN A 163 1.23 -1.66 4.45
C ASN A 163 1.18 -1.30 2.97
N VAL A 164 0.00 -1.08 2.42
CA VAL A 164 -0.16 -0.74 1.00
C VAL A 164 -1.13 0.40 0.81
N GLU A 165 -0.65 1.48 0.20
CA GLU A 165 -1.49 2.61 -0.20
C GLU A 165 -1.22 2.96 -1.66
N LEU A 166 -2.25 2.87 -2.49
CA LEU A 166 -2.22 3.25 -3.89
C LEU A 166 -3.03 4.54 -4.12
N CYS A 167 -2.64 5.59 -3.41
CA CYS A 167 -3.35 6.89 -3.37
C CYS A 167 -3.58 7.49 -4.75
N SER A 168 -2.76 7.17 -5.75
CA SER A 168 -2.98 7.63 -7.12
C SER A 168 -4.30 7.16 -7.70
N LEU A 169 -4.83 6.00 -7.30
CA LEU A 169 -6.13 5.50 -7.75
C LEU A 169 -7.32 6.24 -7.12
N THR A 170 -7.09 6.99 -6.06
CA THR A 170 -8.12 7.83 -5.41
C THR A 170 -8.06 9.30 -5.84
N PHE A 171 -7.08 9.66 -6.69
CA PHE A 171 -6.89 11.01 -7.21
C PHE A 171 -7.96 11.37 -8.23
N ARG A 172 -8.85 12.36 -7.91
CA ARG A 172 -9.97 12.84 -8.73
C ARG A 172 -10.53 14.20 -8.23
#